data_ff905763c8a0b5e864bbc30e1edb63fa
#
_entry.id   ff905763c8a0b5e864bbc30e1edb63fa
#
_cell.length_a   1.000
_cell.length_b   1.000
_cell.length_c   1.000
_cell.angle_alpha   90.00
_cell.angle_beta   90.00
_cell.angle_gamma   90.00
#
_symmetry.space_group_name_H-M   'P 1'
#
loop_
_entity.id
_entity.type
_entity.pdbx_description
1 polymer ?
#
loop_
_entity_poly.entity_id
_entity_poly.type
_entity_poly.pdbx_seq_one_letter_code
_entity_poly.pdbx_strand_id
1 'polypeptide(L)'
;MCPTCHTKVDKAPKHFSVKTLKSKKREWEDKVARKLDGKVYKNLRPLCRAISKILIENYVIWKEYGPESKVAADNPLSNMAEYWELRKLDTIAPNNKRIIGMLEASREILPKKLFELACKFKEHALMFEQNCYAPIDNATRFPVEFEEVINAHAK
;
A
#
# COMPACT_ATOMS: atom_id res chain seq x y z
N MET A 1 -5.94 -2.18 -23.50
CA MET A 1 -6.63 -3.39 -24.08
C MET A 1 -5.63 -4.16 -24.94
N CYS A 2 -5.64 -5.50 -24.90
CA CYS A 2 -4.78 -6.27 -25.79
C CYS A 2 -5.32 -6.21 -27.22
N PRO A 3 -4.48 -6.42 -28.29
CA PRO A 3 -4.90 -6.35 -29.68
C PRO A 3 -6.11 -7.24 -30.02
N THR A 4 -6.16 -8.45 -29.44
CA THR A 4 -7.27 -9.40 -29.65
C THR A 4 -8.60 -8.90 -29.08
N CYS A 5 -8.58 -8.20 -27.93
CA CYS A 5 -9.77 -7.62 -27.33
C CYS A 5 -10.26 -6.41 -28.14
N HIS A 6 -9.37 -5.61 -28.69
CA HIS A 6 -9.69 -4.48 -29.56
C HIS A 6 -10.44 -4.95 -30.79
N THR A 7 -9.87 -5.95 -31.50
CA THR A 7 -10.46 -6.54 -32.67
C THR A 7 -11.87 -7.13 -32.44
N LYS A 8 -12.09 -7.76 -31.26
CA LYS A 8 -13.42 -8.31 -30.90
C LYS A 8 -14.46 -7.20 -30.70
N VAL A 9 -14.09 -6.09 -30.07
CA VAL A 9 -14.97 -4.93 -29.85
C VAL A 9 -15.34 -4.31 -31.19
N ASP A 10 -14.38 -4.09 -32.08
CA ASP A 10 -14.59 -3.45 -33.40
C ASP A 10 -15.46 -4.30 -34.33
N LYS A 11 -15.33 -5.63 -34.26
CA LYS A 11 -16.11 -6.55 -35.08
C LYS A 11 -17.54 -6.82 -34.61
N ALA A 12 -17.88 -6.43 -33.38
CA ALA A 12 -19.19 -6.70 -32.80
C ALA A 12 -19.83 -5.47 -32.12
N PRO A 13 -20.01 -4.32 -32.81
CA PRO A 13 -20.47 -3.08 -32.20
C PRO A 13 -21.87 -3.17 -31.58
N LYS A 14 -22.73 -4.08 -32.03
CA LYS A 14 -24.05 -4.33 -31.45
C LYS A 14 -23.96 -4.97 -30.05
N HIS A 15 -22.95 -5.80 -29.81
CA HIS A 15 -22.71 -6.44 -28.50
C HIS A 15 -21.86 -5.58 -27.56
N PHE A 16 -21.03 -4.72 -28.12
CA PHE A 16 -20.12 -3.83 -27.38
C PHE A 16 -20.50 -2.36 -27.59
N SER A 17 -21.76 -2.00 -27.29
CA SER A 17 -22.16 -0.60 -27.37
C SER A 17 -21.30 0.29 -26.46
N VAL A 18 -21.15 1.56 -26.81
CA VAL A 18 -20.40 2.55 -26.00
C VAL A 18 -20.90 2.56 -24.53
N LYS A 19 -22.23 2.41 -24.34
CA LYS A 19 -22.83 2.33 -23.01
C LYS A 19 -22.35 1.09 -22.25
N THR A 20 -22.31 -0.07 -22.91
CA THR A 20 -21.83 -1.33 -22.32
C THR A 20 -20.35 -1.26 -21.96
N LEU A 21 -19.53 -0.67 -22.85
CA LEU A 21 -18.09 -0.51 -22.60
C LEU A 21 -17.81 0.46 -21.45
N LYS A 22 -18.54 1.58 -21.36
CA LYS A 22 -18.45 2.53 -20.25
C LYS A 22 -18.88 1.89 -18.92
N SER A 23 -19.95 1.08 -18.91
CA SER A 23 -20.38 0.35 -17.72
C SER A 23 -19.32 -0.65 -17.26
N LYS A 24 -18.79 -1.48 -18.17
CA LYS A 24 -17.72 -2.44 -17.86
C LYS A 24 -16.43 -1.78 -17.39
N LYS A 25 -16.07 -0.63 -18.00
CA LYS A 25 -14.92 0.17 -17.55
C LYS A 25 -15.15 0.63 -16.12
N ARG A 26 -16.31 1.20 -15.81
CA ARG A 26 -16.67 1.67 -14.45
C ARG A 26 -16.68 0.53 -13.43
N GLU A 27 -17.31 -0.61 -13.77
CA GLU A 27 -17.29 -1.81 -12.92
C GLU A 27 -15.87 -2.30 -12.63
N TRP A 28 -15.00 -2.24 -13.64
CA TRP A 28 -13.60 -2.63 -13.47
C TRP A 28 -12.82 -1.61 -12.62
N GLU A 29 -13.01 -0.32 -12.88
CA GLU A 29 -12.44 0.78 -12.08
C GLU A 29 -12.89 0.69 -10.62
N ASP A 30 -14.20 0.47 -10.37
CA ASP A 30 -14.75 0.25 -9.03
C ASP A 30 -14.21 -1.02 -8.35
N LYS A 31 -13.96 -2.07 -9.13
CA LYS A 31 -13.37 -3.31 -8.62
C LYS A 31 -11.88 -3.14 -8.28
N VAL A 32 -11.16 -2.39 -9.10
CA VAL A 32 -9.75 -2.03 -8.84
C VAL A 32 -9.68 -1.09 -7.64
N ALA A 33 -10.50 -0.04 -7.61
CA ALA A 33 -10.61 0.87 -6.48
C ALA A 33 -10.89 0.09 -5.19
N ARG A 34 -11.91 -0.76 -5.15
CA ARG A 34 -12.21 -1.60 -3.97
C ARG A 34 -11.07 -2.54 -3.55
N LYS A 35 -10.23 -2.97 -4.49
CA LYS A 35 -9.04 -3.78 -4.17
C LYS A 35 -7.87 -2.92 -3.70
N LEU A 36 -7.75 -1.70 -4.19
CA LEU A 36 -6.67 -0.76 -3.86
C LEU A 36 -7.05 0.14 -2.67
N ASP A 37 -8.30 0.65 -2.61
CA ASP A 37 -8.76 1.63 -1.62
C ASP A 37 -9.10 1.02 -0.25
N GLY A 38 -8.88 -0.28 -0.11
CA GLY A 38 -9.09 -0.92 1.17
C GLY A 38 -10.56 -1.08 1.56
N LYS A 39 -10.78 -1.84 2.60
CA LYS A 39 -12.09 -2.05 3.21
C LYS A 39 -12.49 -0.80 3.98
N VAL A 40 -13.66 -0.24 3.73
CA VAL A 40 -14.25 0.83 4.56
C VAL A 40 -14.58 0.26 5.94
N TYR A 41 -14.06 0.87 6.97
CA TYR A 41 -14.32 0.52 8.35
C TYR A 41 -15.25 1.56 8.99
N LYS A 42 -16.29 1.08 9.69
CA LYS A 42 -17.20 1.95 10.43
C LYS A 42 -16.75 2.22 11.88
N ASN A 43 -15.77 1.47 12.36
CA ASN A 43 -15.24 1.57 13.72
C ASN A 43 -13.71 1.60 13.71
N LEU A 44 -13.14 2.38 14.61
CA LEU A 44 -11.70 2.60 14.72
C LEU A 44 -10.93 1.31 15.07
N ARG A 45 -11.42 0.54 16.05
CA ARG A 45 -10.74 -0.67 16.54
C ARG A 45 -10.47 -1.71 15.44
N PRO A 46 -11.45 -2.15 14.63
CA PRO A 46 -11.17 -3.10 13.54
C PRO A 46 -10.30 -2.51 12.43
N LEU A 47 -10.35 -1.19 12.16
CA LEU A 47 -9.43 -0.51 11.26
C LEU A 47 -8.00 -0.62 11.79
N CYS A 48 -7.77 -0.22 13.03
CA CYS A 48 -6.44 -0.27 13.65
C CYS A 48 -5.89 -1.69 13.75
N ARG A 49 -6.73 -2.69 14.05
CA ARG A 49 -6.33 -4.10 14.01
C ARG A 49 -5.86 -4.57 12.64
N ALA A 50 -6.54 -4.14 11.58
CA ALA A 50 -6.16 -4.50 10.22
C ALA A 50 -4.84 -3.84 9.82
N ILE A 51 -4.66 -2.56 10.16
CA ILE A 51 -3.42 -1.81 9.90
C ILE A 51 -2.25 -2.41 10.71
N SER A 52 -2.45 -2.69 12.00
CA SER A 52 -1.40 -3.27 12.87
C SER A 52 -0.83 -4.57 12.30
N LYS A 53 -1.68 -5.45 11.75
CA LYS A 53 -1.21 -6.70 11.12
C LYS A 53 -0.29 -6.44 9.93
N ILE A 54 -0.61 -5.44 9.11
CA ILE A 54 0.21 -5.08 7.95
C ILE A 54 1.54 -4.44 8.39
N LEU A 55 1.50 -3.59 9.41
CA LEU A 55 2.71 -2.98 9.98
C LEU A 55 3.64 -4.04 10.58
N ILE A 56 3.10 -5.06 11.25
CA ILE A 56 3.89 -6.20 11.77
C ILE A 56 4.57 -6.95 10.61
N GLU A 57 3.86 -7.22 9.51
CA GLU A 57 4.45 -7.88 8.34
C GLU A 57 5.61 -7.05 7.76
N ASN A 58 5.40 -5.73 7.58
CA ASN A 58 6.45 -4.83 7.11
C ASN A 58 7.65 -4.79 8.06
N TYR A 59 7.39 -4.74 9.38
CA TYR A 59 8.44 -4.72 10.40
C TYR A 59 9.29 -6.00 10.38
N VAL A 60 8.66 -7.18 10.25
CA VAL A 60 9.37 -8.46 10.17
C VAL A 60 10.29 -8.47 8.94
N ILE A 61 9.79 -8.04 7.79
CA ILE A 61 10.60 -7.97 6.56
C ILE A 61 11.77 -6.99 6.73
N TRP A 62 11.51 -5.81 7.28
CA TRP A 62 12.57 -4.82 7.51
C TRP A 62 13.63 -5.33 8.49
N LYS A 63 13.19 -5.96 9.58
CA LYS A 63 14.10 -6.48 10.62
C LYS A 63 14.96 -7.63 10.12
N GLU A 64 14.39 -8.54 9.31
CA GLU A 64 15.10 -9.72 8.83
C GLU A 64 16.00 -9.42 7.62
N TYR A 65 15.57 -8.54 6.72
CA TYR A 65 16.22 -8.31 5.44
C TYR A 65 16.67 -6.86 5.20
N GLY A 66 16.26 -5.93 6.04
CA GLY A 66 16.58 -4.51 5.88
C GLY A 66 18.06 -4.20 6.08
N PRO A 67 18.49 -2.97 5.76
CA PRO A 67 19.90 -2.59 5.79
C PRO A 67 20.55 -2.67 7.17
N GLU A 68 19.75 -2.62 8.25
CA GLU A 68 20.21 -2.75 9.64
C GLU A 68 20.05 -4.19 10.19
N SER A 69 19.69 -5.16 9.33
CA SER A 69 19.54 -6.56 9.76
C SER A 69 20.91 -7.18 10.06
N LYS A 70 20.92 -8.20 10.93
CA LYS A 70 22.13 -8.97 11.21
C LYS A 70 22.74 -9.58 9.95
N VAL A 71 21.90 -10.06 9.04
CA VAL A 71 22.35 -10.66 7.77
C VAL A 71 23.10 -9.64 6.90
N ALA A 72 22.60 -8.40 6.84
CA ALA A 72 23.30 -7.34 6.11
C ALA A 72 24.61 -6.94 6.79
N ALA A 73 24.67 -6.95 8.13
CA ALA A 73 25.87 -6.63 8.90
C ALA A 73 26.93 -7.73 8.82
N ASP A 74 26.51 -9.00 8.93
CA ASP A 74 27.44 -10.16 9.00
C ASP A 74 27.99 -10.54 7.61
N ASN A 75 27.25 -10.31 6.53
CA ASN A 75 27.68 -10.61 5.17
C ASN A 75 27.18 -9.58 4.15
N PRO A 76 27.87 -8.43 4.02
CA PRO A 76 27.50 -7.37 3.08
C PRO A 76 27.52 -7.77 1.60
N LEU A 77 28.22 -8.87 1.25
CA LEU A 77 28.32 -9.40 -0.12
C LEU A 77 27.30 -10.50 -0.40
N SER A 78 26.37 -10.77 0.53
CA SER A 78 25.31 -11.75 0.30
C SER A 78 24.28 -11.23 -0.70
N ASN A 79 23.55 -12.15 -1.36
CA ASN A 79 22.43 -11.81 -2.23
C ASN A 79 21.19 -11.29 -1.45
N MET A 80 21.29 -11.10 -0.13
CA MET A 80 20.19 -10.60 0.70
C MET A 80 19.85 -9.14 0.40
N ALA A 81 20.81 -8.35 -0.10
CA ALA A 81 20.52 -7.02 -0.58
C ALA A 81 19.51 -7.03 -1.76
N GLU A 82 19.70 -7.94 -2.72
CA GLU A 82 18.76 -8.13 -3.84
C GLU A 82 17.39 -8.61 -3.34
N TYR A 83 17.37 -9.51 -2.36
CA TYR A 83 16.14 -9.98 -1.75
C TYR A 83 15.41 -8.85 -1.00
N TRP A 84 16.14 -7.99 -0.29
CA TRP A 84 15.58 -6.78 0.33
C TRP A 84 14.96 -5.85 -0.71
N GLU A 85 15.66 -5.57 -1.83
CA GLU A 85 15.11 -4.75 -2.92
C GLU A 85 13.80 -5.34 -3.46
N LEU A 86 13.74 -6.66 -3.65
CA LEU A 86 12.53 -7.35 -4.07
C LEU A 86 11.40 -7.18 -3.03
N ARG A 87 11.69 -7.40 -1.72
CA ARG A 87 10.68 -7.32 -0.66
C ARG A 87 10.14 -5.90 -0.44
N LYS A 88 10.93 -4.88 -0.70
CA LYS A 88 10.45 -3.50 -0.72
C LYS A 88 9.33 -3.30 -1.74
N LEU A 89 9.52 -3.81 -2.95
CA LEU A 89 8.63 -3.59 -4.08
C LEU A 89 7.41 -4.53 -4.08
N ASP A 90 7.60 -5.80 -3.72
CA ASP A 90 6.53 -6.79 -3.80
C ASP A 90 5.61 -6.81 -2.57
N THR A 91 6.09 -6.31 -1.43
CA THR A 91 5.33 -6.41 -0.18
C THR A 91 5.21 -5.07 0.56
N ILE A 92 6.34 -4.39 0.90
CA ILE A 92 6.25 -3.20 1.78
C ILE A 92 5.52 -2.05 1.07
N ALA A 93 5.88 -1.71 -0.17
CA ALA A 93 5.24 -0.62 -0.89
C ALA A 93 3.75 -0.89 -1.17
N PRO A 94 3.32 -2.09 -1.63
CA PRO A 94 1.90 -2.44 -1.71
C PRO A 94 1.16 -2.40 -0.37
N ASN A 95 1.78 -2.86 0.70
CA ASN A 95 1.22 -2.82 2.05
C ASN A 95 1.01 -1.37 2.52
N ASN A 96 1.97 -0.49 2.28
CA ASN A 96 1.85 0.94 2.59
C ASN A 96 0.69 1.58 1.82
N LYS A 97 0.54 1.31 0.52
CA LYS A 97 -0.61 1.75 -0.29
C LYS A 97 -1.93 1.25 0.27
N ARG A 98 -1.96 -0.01 0.71
CA ARG A 98 -3.15 -0.60 1.32
C ARG A 98 -3.53 0.09 2.63
N ILE A 99 -2.55 0.43 3.48
CA ILE A 99 -2.78 1.19 4.72
C ILE A 99 -3.34 2.57 4.38
N ILE A 100 -2.75 3.29 3.42
CA ILE A 100 -3.23 4.61 2.98
C ILE A 100 -4.68 4.52 2.52
N GLY A 101 -5.02 3.56 1.64
CA GLY A 101 -6.38 3.36 1.15
C GLY A 101 -7.38 3.09 2.28
N MET A 102 -7.03 2.27 3.28
CA MET A 102 -7.89 2.02 4.45
C MET A 102 -8.11 3.28 5.29
N LEU A 103 -7.07 4.10 5.50
CA LEU A 103 -7.15 5.35 6.27
C LEU A 103 -8.00 6.38 5.52
N GLU A 104 -7.81 6.55 4.22
CA GLU A 104 -8.58 7.48 3.39
C GLU A 104 -10.05 7.08 3.31
N ALA A 105 -10.34 5.80 3.09
CA ALA A 105 -11.71 5.28 3.05
C ALA A 105 -12.45 5.37 4.40
N SER A 106 -11.70 5.46 5.51
CA SER A 106 -12.25 5.51 6.87
C SER A 106 -11.99 6.86 7.55
N ARG A 107 -11.72 7.92 6.78
CA ARG A 107 -11.28 9.22 7.28
C ARG A 107 -12.22 9.82 8.34
N GLU A 108 -13.53 9.66 8.16
CA GLU A 108 -14.57 10.24 9.04
C GLU A 108 -14.52 9.72 10.47
N ILE A 109 -13.97 8.51 10.68
CA ILE A 109 -13.87 7.91 12.02
C ILE A 109 -12.51 8.16 12.69
N LEU A 110 -11.58 8.83 12.02
CA LEU A 110 -10.24 9.08 12.57
C LEU A 110 -10.26 10.26 13.55
N PRO A 111 -9.82 10.08 14.80
CA PRO A 111 -9.55 11.20 15.69
C PRO A 111 -8.50 12.14 15.11
N LYS A 112 -8.57 13.44 15.42
CA LYS A 112 -7.65 14.46 14.88
C LYS A 112 -6.18 14.07 14.96
N LYS A 113 -5.72 13.62 16.14
CA LYS A 113 -4.33 13.19 16.33
C LYS A 113 -3.95 12.02 15.41
N LEU A 114 -4.81 11.02 15.25
CA LEU A 114 -4.54 9.88 14.38
C LEU A 114 -4.55 10.29 12.90
N PHE A 115 -5.43 11.22 12.53
CA PHE A 115 -5.44 11.78 11.17
C PHE A 115 -4.13 12.52 10.83
N GLU A 116 -3.61 13.33 11.75
CA GLU A 116 -2.31 14.00 11.58
C GLU A 116 -1.16 12.99 11.41
N LEU A 117 -1.16 11.92 12.20
CA LEU A 117 -0.18 10.84 12.09
C LEU A 117 -0.35 10.02 10.79
N ALA A 118 -1.58 9.82 10.34
CA ALA A 118 -1.87 9.19 9.05
C ALA A 118 -1.31 10.00 7.88
N CYS A 119 -1.39 11.33 7.94
CA CYS A 119 -0.74 12.20 6.95
C CYS A 119 0.79 12.04 6.95
N LYS A 120 1.43 12.00 8.12
CA LYS A 120 2.88 11.76 8.24
C LYS A 120 3.26 10.38 7.68
N PHE A 121 2.47 9.35 7.99
CA PHE A 121 2.68 8.02 7.43
C PHE A 121 2.54 8.00 5.91
N LYS A 122 1.55 8.72 5.36
CA LYS A 122 1.35 8.82 3.90
C LYS A 122 2.58 9.43 3.23
N GLU A 123 3.11 10.53 3.74
CA GLU A 123 4.33 11.15 3.21
C GLU A 123 5.53 10.21 3.29
N HIS A 124 5.72 9.53 4.43
CA HIS A 124 6.76 8.51 4.56
C HIS A 124 6.60 7.39 3.50
N ALA A 125 5.38 6.87 3.32
CA ALA A 125 5.11 5.79 2.39
C ALA A 125 5.36 6.17 0.92
N LEU A 126 5.00 7.39 0.53
CA LEU A 126 5.27 7.94 -0.80
C LEU A 126 6.77 8.11 -1.05
N MET A 127 7.50 8.68 -0.07
CA MET A 127 8.96 8.81 -0.16
C MET A 127 9.65 7.45 -0.17
N PHE A 128 9.17 6.49 0.63
CA PHE A 128 9.68 5.12 0.62
C PHE A 128 9.53 4.48 -0.76
N GLU A 129 8.36 4.58 -1.37
CA GLU A 129 8.13 4.05 -2.71
C GLU A 129 9.03 4.72 -3.74
N GLN A 130 9.15 6.04 -3.71
CA GLN A 130 10.02 6.76 -4.62
C GLN A 130 11.48 6.37 -4.44
N ASN A 131 11.94 6.20 -3.20
CA ASN A 131 13.30 5.76 -2.87
C ASN A 131 13.61 4.34 -3.35
N CYS A 132 12.60 3.50 -3.61
CA CYS A 132 12.80 2.19 -4.25
C CYS A 132 13.27 2.29 -5.71
N TYR A 133 12.99 3.40 -6.39
CA TYR A 133 13.36 3.61 -7.81
C TYR A 133 14.52 4.58 -7.99
N ALA A 134 14.61 5.58 -7.13
CA ALA A 134 15.68 6.57 -7.15
C ALA A 134 16.00 7.01 -5.71
N PRO A 135 17.24 6.90 -5.25
CA PRO A 135 17.64 7.31 -3.91
C PRO A 135 17.26 8.75 -3.63
N ILE A 136 16.66 9.00 -2.48
CA ILE A 136 16.25 10.32 -2.00
C ILE A 136 17.10 10.66 -0.79
N ASP A 137 17.82 11.79 -0.88
CA ASP A 137 18.57 12.31 0.26
C ASP A 137 17.59 12.80 1.34
N ASN A 138 17.87 12.45 2.59
CA ASN A 138 17.04 12.84 3.74
C ASN A 138 15.57 12.36 3.68
N ALA A 139 15.32 11.17 3.11
CA ALA A 139 13.99 10.58 3.14
C ALA A 139 13.42 10.54 4.56
N THR A 140 12.12 10.80 4.70
CA THR A 140 11.45 10.79 6.00
C THR A 140 11.52 9.41 6.65
N ARG A 141 11.86 9.39 7.95
CA ARG A 141 11.84 8.15 8.74
C ARG A 141 10.39 7.71 8.99
N PHE A 142 10.26 6.42 9.25
CA PHE A 142 8.97 5.85 9.67
C PHE A 142 8.45 6.55 10.93
N PRO A 143 7.18 7.03 10.93
CA PRO A 143 6.60 7.73 12.10
C PRO A 143 6.21 6.71 13.19
N VAL A 144 7.11 6.43 14.12
CA VAL A 144 6.92 5.44 15.21
C VAL A 144 5.64 5.73 16.00
N GLU A 145 5.35 7.00 16.30
CA GLU A 145 4.13 7.41 17.01
C GLU A 145 2.84 6.95 16.29
N PHE A 146 2.85 6.87 14.95
CA PHE A 146 1.72 6.32 14.21
C PHE A 146 1.44 4.86 14.58
N GLU A 147 2.48 4.04 14.60
CA GLU A 147 2.36 2.63 14.99
C GLU A 147 1.90 2.47 16.45
N GLU A 148 2.45 3.24 17.36
CA GLU A 148 2.06 3.23 18.78
C GLU A 148 0.57 3.53 18.95
N VAL A 149 0.06 4.58 18.28
CA VAL A 149 -1.36 4.97 18.36
C VAL A 149 -2.25 3.92 17.70
N ILE A 150 -1.85 3.36 16.54
CA ILE A 150 -2.56 2.24 15.89
C ILE A 150 -2.66 1.05 16.84
N ASN A 151 -1.55 0.66 17.46
CA ASN A 151 -1.51 -0.49 18.37
C ASN A 151 -2.32 -0.25 19.66
N ALA A 152 -2.36 0.98 20.16
CA ALA A 152 -3.21 1.35 21.31
C ALA A 152 -4.70 1.19 21.01
N HIS A 153 -5.15 1.59 19.82
CA HIS A 153 -6.56 1.45 19.39
C HIS A 153 -6.91 0.04 18.90
N ALA A 154 -5.93 -0.81 18.59
CA ALA A 154 -6.15 -2.18 18.13
C ALA A 154 -6.52 -3.16 19.27
N LYS A 155 -6.19 -2.80 20.50
CA LYS A 155 -6.54 -3.56 21.72
C LYS A 155 -8.03 -3.47 22.00
#